data_16da06bd5e56ea9fbbf25f807d84d247
#
_entry.id   16da06bd5e56ea9fbbf25f807d84d247
#
_cell.length_a   1.000
_cell.length_b   1.000
_cell.length_c   1.000
_cell.angle_alpha   90.00
_cell.angle_beta   90.00
_cell.angle_gamma   90.00
#
_symmetry.space_group_name_H-M   'P 1'
#
loop_
_entity.id
_entity.type
_entity.pdbx_description
1 polymer ?
#
loop_
_entity_poly.entity_id
_entity_poly.type
_entity_poly.pdbx_seq_one_letter_code
_entity_poly.pdbx_strand_id
1 'polypeptide(L)'
;MKNRLVGIAVLLLRVALAAAFLSAVADRLGLWGPAGTEGVEWGDLPHFNAYVAKLNWFLPVSIIPWVGWAATLAESLLAVGLLVGWQLRWIGLPSAILLLSFAITMLIGLGPKAPLDYSVFTSASAAFLLFAMHSEPERAYSRYATEIGKA
;
A
#
# COMPACT_ATOMS: atom_id res chain seq x y z
N MET A 1 27.61 -10.82 -3.05
CA MET A 1 26.84 -10.89 -1.79
C MET A 1 25.85 -9.73 -1.65
N LYS A 2 26.26 -8.46 -1.76
CA LYS A 2 25.39 -7.26 -1.58
C LYS A 2 24.14 -7.28 -2.48
N ASN A 3 24.27 -7.59 -3.75
CA ASN A 3 23.13 -7.63 -4.70
C ASN A 3 22.10 -8.73 -4.38
N ARG A 4 22.54 -9.84 -3.80
CA ARG A 4 21.66 -10.93 -3.39
C ARG A 4 20.77 -10.54 -2.20
N LEU A 5 21.36 -9.87 -1.20
CA LEU A 5 20.61 -9.37 -0.03
C LEU A 5 19.57 -8.32 -0.43
N VAL A 6 19.93 -7.40 -1.33
CA VAL A 6 18.98 -6.41 -1.85
C VAL A 6 17.82 -7.10 -2.59
N GLY A 7 18.10 -8.11 -3.42
CA GLY A 7 17.04 -8.86 -4.11
C GLY A 7 16.09 -9.56 -3.14
N ILE A 8 16.62 -10.16 -2.07
CA ILE A 8 15.80 -10.79 -1.01
C ILE A 8 14.96 -9.74 -0.29
N ALA A 9 15.54 -8.60 0.09
CA ALA A 9 14.82 -7.53 0.76
C ALA A 9 13.67 -6.97 -0.10
N VAL A 10 13.91 -6.76 -1.39
CA VAL A 10 12.88 -6.34 -2.36
C VAL A 10 11.76 -7.38 -2.46
N LEU A 11 12.10 -8.66 -2.53
CA LEU A 11 11.10 -9.74 -2.59
C LEU A 11 10.25 -9.77 -1.32
N LEU A 12 10.87 -9.72 -0.14
CA LEU A 12 10.16 -9.71 1.14
C LEU A 12 9.23 -8.50 1.24
N LEU A 13 9.69 -7.33 0.82
CA LEU A 13 8.91 -6.11 0.84
C LEU A 13 7.69 -6.19 -0.08
N ARG A 14 7.86 -6.70 -1.29
CA ARG A 14 6.76 -6.92 -2.24
C ARG A 14 5.72 -7.89 -1.70
N VAL A 15 6.17 -9.03 -1.16
CA VAL A 15 5.27 -10.05 -0.60
C VAL A 15 4.51 -9.49 0.61
N ALA A 16 5.19 -8.76 1.50
CA ALA A 16 4.55 -8.15 2.66
C ALA A 16 3.49 -7.11 2.28
N LEU A 17 3.78 -6.20 1.34
CA LEU A 17 2.81 -5.22 0.85
C LEU A 17 1.63 -5.88 0.13
N ALA A 18 1.90 -6.88 -0.72
CA ALA A 18 0.84 -7.61 -1.41
C ALA A 18 -0.06 -8.38 -0.42
N ALA A 19 0.53 -9.02 0.58
CA ALA A 19 -0.21 -9.73 1.62
C ALA A 19 -1.09 -8.77 2.44
N ALA A 20 -0.59 -7.57 2.76
CA ALA A 20 -1.37 -6.55 3.47
C ALA A 20 -2.59 -6.10 2.64
N PHE A 21 -2.41 -5.80 1.35
CA PHE A 21 -3.52 -5.45 0.45
C PHE A 21 -4.52 -6.59 0.30
N LEU A 22 -4.04 -7.81 0.04
CA LEU A 22 -4.92 -8.98 -0.12
C LEU A 22 -5.68 -9.31 1.17
N SER A 23 -5.05 -9.15 2.33
CA SER A 23 -5.71 -9.34 3.62
C SER A 23 -6.87 -8.36 3.82
N ALA A 24 -6.66 -7.08 3.50
CA ALA A 24 -7.69 -6.06 3.59
C ALA A 24 -8.84 -6.30 2.59
N VAL A 25 -8.54 -6.74 1.37
CA VAL A 25 -9.54 -7.14 0.38
C VAL A 25 -10.32 -8.37 0.84
N ALA A 26 -9.62 -9.38 1.35
CA ALA A 26 -10.21 -10.62 1.86
C ALA A 26 -11.18 -10.36 3.03
N ASP A 27 -10.84 -9.42 3.92
CA ASP A 27 -11.71 -9.00 5.01
C ASP A 27 -13.02 -8.40 4.48
N ARG A 28 -12.95 -7.45 3.56
CA ARG A 28 -14.12 -6.82 2.93
C ARG A 28 -15.00 -7.79 2.14
N LEU A 29 -14.44 -8.89 1.68
CA LEU A 29 -15.18 -9.97 1.00
C LEU A 29 -15.67 -11.06 1.94
N GLY A 30 -15.47 -10.92 3.26
CA GLY A 30 -15.92 -11.88 4.28
C GLY A 30 -15.10 -13.16 4.37
N LEU A 31 -13.91 -13.21 3.73
CA LEU A 31 -13.07 -14.42 3.73
C LEU A 31 -12.39 -14.68 5.07
N TRP A 32 -12.22 -13.67 5.92
CA TRP A 32 -11.74 -13.82 7.29
C TRP A 32 -12.85 -14.12 8.29
N GLY A 33 -14.11 -14.00 7.90
CA GLY A 33 -15.28 -14.20 8.74
C GLY A 33 -16.23 -13.01 8.74
N PRO A 34 -17.40 -13.15 9.39
CA PRO A 34 -18.38 -12.07 9.47
C PRO A 34 -17.92 -10.96 10.42
N ALA A 35 -18.50 -9.78 10.26
CA ALA A 35 -18.29 -8.64 11.14
C ALA A 35 -18.53 -9.00 12.63
N GLY A 36 -17.63 -8.55 13.50
CA GLY A 36 -17.66 -8.86 14.93
C GLY A 36 -16.92 -10.14 15.33
N THR A 37 -16.36 -10.90 14.38
CA THR A 37 -15.44 -12.01 14.68
C THR A 37 -14.09 -11.43 15.14
N GLU A 38 -13.44 -12.09 16.09
CA GLU A 38 -12.12 -11.69 16.56
C GLU A 38 -11.11 -11.70 15.41
N GLY A 39 -10.37 -10.59 15.24
CA GLY A 39 -9.39 -10.40 14.17
C GLY A 39 -9.99 -9.99 12.80
N VAL A 40 -11.31 -9.86 12.69
CA VAL A 40 -12.00 -9.33 11.51
C VAL A 40 -12.29 -7.85 11.72
N GLU A 41 -11.81 -6.99 10.81
CA GLU A 41 -11.97 -5.54 10.93
C GLU A 41 -13.35 -5.09 10.42
N TRP A 42 -13.75 -5.59 9.25
CA TRP A 42 -15.02 -5.21 8.60
C TRP A 42 -15.94 -6.41 8.34
N GLY A 43 -15.43 -7.51 7.83
CA GLY A 43 -16.17 -8.73 7.53
C GLY A 43 -17.06 -8.66 6.27
N ASP A 44 -17.35 -7.45 5.78
CA ASP A 44 -18.08 -7.20 4.54
C ASP A 44 -17.89 -5.78 4.01
N LEU A 45 -18.33 -5.55 2.77
CA LEU A 45 -18.28 -4.22 2.13
C LEU A 45 -19.19 -3.16 2.78
N PRO A 46 -20.40 -3.47 3.27
CA PRO A 46 -21.21 -2.51 4.00
C PRO A 46 -20.52 -1.92 5.25
N HIS A 47 -19.88 -2.74 6.08
CA HIS A 47 -19.13 -2.28 7.24
C HIS A 47 -17.88 -1.48 6.83
N PHE A 48 -17.19 -1.93 5.79
CA PHE A 48 -16.08 -1.15 5.22
C PHE A 48 -16.55 0.21 4.69
N ASN A 49 -17.68 0.28 3.99
CA ASN A 49 -18.24 1.54 3.52
C ASN A 49 -18.65 2.47 4.68
N ALA A 50 -19.17 1.94 5.79
CA ALA A 50 -19.43 2.73 6.99
C ALA A 50 -18.12 3.32 7.57
N TYR A 51 -17.03 2.55 7.55
CA TYR A 51 -15.71 3.05 7.94
C TYR A 51 -15.20 4.12 6.97
N VAL A 52 -15.32 3.92 5.65
CA VAL A 52 -14.95 4.91 4.62
C VAL A 52 -15.74 6.21 4.82
N ALA A 53 -17.04 6.14 5.12
CA ALA A 53 -17.88 7.30 5.39
C ALA A 53 -17.39 8.07 6.62
N LYS A 54 -16.99 7.37 7.68
CA LYS A 54 -16.43 7.98 8.89
C LYS A 54 -15.12 8.71 8.61
N LEU A 55 -14.25 8.14 7.78
CA LEU A 55 -12.97 8.76 7.41
C LEU A 55 -13.15 9.97 6.48
N ASN A 56 -14.15 9.91 5.61
CA ASN A 56 -14.40 10.90 4.56
C ASN A 56 -15.78 11.58 4.78
N TRP A 57 -16.00 12.06 6.01
CA TRP A 57 -17.26 12.68 6.44
C TRP A 57 -17.74 13.86 5.57
N PHE A 58 -16.83 14.44 4.80
CA PHE A 58 -17.10 15.53 3.87
C PHE A 58 -17.62 15.08 2.50
N LEU A 59 -17.60 13.77 2.21
CA LEU A 59 -18.12 13.23 0.95
C LEU A 59 -19.63 12.93 1.04
N PRO A 60 -20.37 13.14 -0.06
CA PRO A 60 -21.78 12.70 -0.14
C PRO A 60 -21.88 11.18 0.06
N VAL A 61 -22.87 10.74 0.84
CA VAL A 61 -23.08 9.32 1.17
C VAL A 61 -23.26 8.45 -0.09
N SER A 62 -23.83 9.00 -1.16
CA SER A 62 -24.02 8.32 -2.44
C SER A 62 -22.72 7.93 -3.14
N ILE A 63 -21.61 8.60 -2.83
CA ILE A 63 -20.29 8.33 -3.43
C ILE A 63 -19.52 7.27 -2.63
N ILE A 64 -19.82 7.09 -1.36
CA ILE A 64 -19.08 6.19 -0.46
C ILE A 64 -18.93 4.76 -1.01
N PRO A 65 -19.98 4.08 -1.52
CA PRO A 65 -19.82 2.74 -2.06
C PRO A 65 -18.84 2.68 -3.25
N TRP A 66 -18.80 3.71 -4.08
CA TRP A 66 -17.87 3.79 -5.20
C TRP A 66 -16.43 3.97 -4.74
N VAL A 67 -16.20 4.77 -3.69
CA VAL A 67 -14.89 4.93 -3.07
C VAL A 67 -14.42 3.59 -2.46
N GLY A 68 -15.31 2.87 -1.77
CA GLY A 68 -15.01 1.55 -1.21
C GLY A 68 -14.64 0.52 -2.28
N TRP A 69 -15.39 0.46 -3.37
CA TRP A 69 -15.07 -0.43 -4.50
C TRP A 69 -13.78 -0.01 -5.22
N ALA A 70 -13.58 1.29 -5.44
CA ALA A 70 -12.35 1.78 -6.07
C ALA A 70 -11.11 1.42 -5.25
N ALA A 71 -11.16 1.58 -3.93
CA ALA A 71 -10.09 1.16 -3.03
C ALA A 71 -9.83 -0.34 -3.13
N THR A 72 -10.88 -1.17 -3.06
CA THR A 72 -10.79 -2.63 -3.12
C THR A 72 -10.19 -3.11 -4.45
N LEU A 73 -10.61 -2.53 -5.58
CA LEU A 73 -10.05 -2.84 -6.90
C LEU A 73 -8.59 -2.40 -7.02
N ALA A 74 -8.27 -1.17 -6.56
CA ALA A 74 -6.91 -0.66 -6.60
C ALA A 74 -5.96 -1.55 -5.78
N GLU A 75 -6.32 -1.91 -4.55
CA GLU A 75 -5.54 -2.81 -3.72
C GLU A 75 -5.35 -4.18 -4.37
N SER A 76 -6.41 -4.75 -4.96
CA SER A 76 -6.33 -6.05 -5.65
C SER A 76 -5.35 -6.01 -6.82
N LEU A 77 -5.44 -5.00 -7.68
CA LEU A 77 -4.56 -4.84 -8.83
C LEU A 77 -3.11 -4.58 -8.42
N LEU A 78 -2.90 -3.73 -7.41
CA LEU A 78 -1.57 -3.43 -6.88
C LEU A 78 -0.94 -4.65 -6.21
N ALA A 79 -1.72 -5.44 -5.47
CA ALA A 79 -1.25 -6.69 -4.87
C ALA A 79 -0.77 -7.69 -5.92
N VAL A 80 -1.55 -7.90 -6.98
CA VAL A 80 -1.16 -8.76 -8.11
C VAL A 80 0.10 -8.22 -8.78
N GLY A 81 0.18 -6.92 -9.04
CA GLY A 81 1.36 -6.28 -9.63
C GLY A 81 2.62 -6.45 -8.78
N LEU A 82 2.50 -6.32 -7.44
CA LEU A 82 3.58 -6.56 -6.50
C LEU A 82 4.04 -8.03 -6.51
N LEU A 83 3.13 -8.99 -6.57
CA LEU A 83 3.46 -10.42 -6.61
C LEU A 83 4.13 -10.80 -7.94
N VAL A 84 3.60 -10.36 -9.07
CA VAL A 84 4.20 -10.58 -10.39
C VAL A 84 5.58 -9.94 -10.48
N GLY A 85 5.75 -8.75 -9.90
CA GLY A 85 7.04 -8.06 -9.84
C GLY A 85 7.49 -7.46 -11.16
N TRP A 86 6.57 -7.36 -12.13
CA TRP A 86 6.84 -6.70 -13.39
C TRP A 86 6.61 -5.19 -13.26
N GLN A 87 7.53 -4.39 -13.81
CA GLN A 87 7.42 -2.93 -13.82
C GLN A 87 7.19 -2.31 -12.43
N LEU A 88 7.96 -2.72 -11.41
CA LEU A 88 7.81 -2.28 -10.01
C LEU A 88 7.81 -0.76 -9.83
N ARG A 89 8.42 -0.01 -10.73
CA ARG A 89 8.31 1.45 -10.77
C ARG A 89 6.86 1.92 -10.91
N TRP A 90 6.08 1.29 -11.81
CA TRP A 90 4.70 1.68 -12.07
C TRP A 90 3.71 1.10 -11.05
N ILE A 91 4.11 0.14 -10.25
CA ILE A 91 3.31 -0.45 -9.18
C ILE A 91 3.65 0.19 -7.83
N GLY A 92 4.92 0.45 -7.56
CA GLY A 92 5.38 1.00 -6.28
C GLY A 92 4.84 2.41 -6.01
N LEU A 93 4.86 3.30 -7.00
CA LEU A 93 4.36 4.66 -6.82
C LEU A 93 2.85 4.72 -6.53
N PRO A 94 1.95 4.10 -7.32
CA PRO A 94 0.54 4.06 -6.97
C PRO A 94 0.25 3.39 -5.63
N SER A 95 1.00 2.33 -5.25
CA SER A 95 0.87 1.71 -3.93
C SER A 95 1.21 2.69 -2.81
N ALA A 96 2.29 3.46 -2.97
CA ALA A 96 2.69 4.48 -2.00
C ALA A 96 1.64 5.59 -1.88
N ILE A 97 1.11 6.07 -3.01
CA ILE A 97 0.08 7.12 -3.04
C ILE A 97 -1.21 6.62 -2.38
N LEU A 98 -1.65 5.40 -2.69
CA LEU A 98 -2.86 4.82 -2.10
C LEU A 98 -2.72 4.66 -0.58
N LEU A 99 -1.62 4.07 -0.11
CA LEU A 99 -1.34 3.92 1.32
C LEU A 99 -1.21 5.26 2.04
N LEU A 100 -0.54 6.23 1.42
CA LEU A 100 -0.44 7.58 1.98
C LEU A 100 -1.80 8.26 2.08
N SER A 101 -2.68 8.09 1.08
CA SER A 101 -4.04 8.61 1.12
C SER A 101 -4.83 7.99 2.28
N PHE A 102 -4.71 6.69 2.52
CA PHE A 102 -5.31 6.01 3.68
C PHE A 102 -4.75 6.56 4.99
N ALA A 103 -3.43 6.71 5.10
CA ALA A 103 -2.81 7.25 6.30
C ALA A 103 -3.33 8.67 6.63
N ILE A 104 -3.47 9.53 5.60
CA ILE A 104 -3.96 10.91 5.76
C ILE A 104 -5.44 10.92 6.15
N THR A 105 -6.29 10.13 5.49
CA THR A 105 -7.73 10.08 5.84
C THR A 105 -7.95 9.51 7.24
N MET A 106 -7.18 8.49 7.64
CA MET A 106 -7.19 7.99 9.01
C MET A 106 -6.70 9.05 10.02
N LEU A 107 -5.63 9.77 9.69
CA LEU A 107 -5.11 10.85 10.54
C LEU A 107 -6.16 11.92 10.79
N ILE A 108 -6.88 12.34 9.74
CA ILE A 108 -7.90 13.39 9.82
C ILE A 108 -9.18 12.86 10.49
N GLY A 109 -9.63 11.66 10.13
CA GLY A 109 -10.92 11.12 10.58
C GLY A 109 -10.89 10.46 11.96
N LEU A 110 -9.75 9.88 12.38
CA LEU A 110 -9.60 9.10 13.61
C LEU A 110 -8.51 9.63 14.55
N GLY A 111 -7.73 10.62 14.10
CA GLY A 111 -6.58 11.12 14.83
C GLY A 111 -5.28 10.31 14.58
N PRO A 112 -4.15 10.77 15.11
CA PRO A 112 -2.83 10.25 14.76
C PRO A 112 -2.57 8.81 15.21
N LYS A 113 -3.26 8.34 16.23
CA LYS A 113 -3.03 7.00 16.78
C LYS A 113 -3.35 5.90 15.76
N ALA A 114 -4.47 6.00 15.04
CA ALA A 114 -4.90 4.96 14.11
C ALA A 114 -3.89 4.67 12.99
N PRO A 115 -3.42 5.63 12.17
CA PRO A 115 -2.46 5.32 11.12
C PRO A 115 -1.09 4.90 11.65
N LEU A 116 -0.73 5.23 12.90
CA LEU A 116 0.51 4.79 13.54
C LEU A 116 0.39 3.35 14.03
N ASP A 117 -0.70 2.98 14.71
CA ASP A 117 -0.93 1.61 15.18
C ASP A 117 -0.98 0.59 14.03
N TYR A 118 -1.63 0.95 12.92
CA TYR A 118 -1.69 0.12 11.70
C TYR A 118 -0.43 0.24 10.83
N SER A 119 0.57 1.03 11.23
CA SER A 119 1.83 1.22 10.49
C SER A 119 1.64 1.65 9.02
N VAL A 120 0.58 2.39 8.71
CA VAL A 120 0.23 2.74 7.32
C VAL A 120 1.27 3.65 6.70
N PHE A 121 1.84 4.61 7.46
CA PHE A 121 2.95 5.45 6.99
C PHE A 121 4.22 4.63 6.68
N THR A 122 4.51 3.60 7.47
CA THR A 122 5.63 2.70 7.22
C THR A 122 5.41 1.93 5.92
N SER A 123 4.20 1.40 5.70
CA SER A 123 3.83 0.71 4.47
C SER A 123 3.88 1.62 3.24
N ALA A 124 3.43 2.87 3.36
CA ALA A 124 3.54 3.87 2.29
C ALA A 124 5.00 4.17 1.94
N SER A 125 5.85 4.36 2.96
CA SER A 125 7.30 4.60 2.78
C SER A 125 7.99 3.40 2.15
N ALA A 126 7.61 2.18 2.53
CA ALA A 126 8.12 0.95 1.95
C ALA A 126 7.75 0.80 0.47
N ALA A 127 6.50 1.11 0.09
CA ALA A 127 6.07 1.13 -1.30
C ALA A 127 6.81 2.22 -2.12
N PHE A 128 7.04 3.39 -1.52
CA PHE A 128 7.82 4.45 -2.15
C PHE A 128 9.30 4.04 -2.35
N LEU A 129 9.88 3.32 -1.40
CA LEU A 129 11.22 2.76 -1.54
C LEU A 129 11.31 1.80 -2.73
N LEU A 130 10.31 0.93 -2.94
CA LEU A 130 10.26 0.07 -4.13
C LEU A 130 10.25 0.88 -5.43
N PHE A 131 9.46 1.95 -5.49
CA PHE A 131 9.45 2.88 -6.62
C PHE A 131 10.82 3.50 -6.84
N ALA A 132 11.44 4.09 -5.80
CA ALA A 132 12.73 4.76 -5.89
C ALA A 132 13.83 3.81 -6.40
N MET A 133 13.92 2.61 -5.83
CA MET A 133 14.91 1.60 -6.23
C MET A 133 14.80 1.15 -7.69
N HIS A 134 13.62 1.26 -8.31
CA HIS A 134 13.37 0.86 -9.69
C HIS A 134 13.23 2.05 -10.65
N SER A 135 13.37 3.27 -10.15
CA SER A 135 13.26 4.50 -10.93
C SER A 135 14.60 5.13 -11.29
N GLU A 136 15.67 4.80 -10.55
CA GLU A 136 17.02 5.26 -10.86
C GLU A 136 17.51 4.60 -12.16
N PRO A 137 17.78 5.37 -13.24
CA PRO A 137 18.42 4.80 -14.42
C PRO A 137 19.86 4.39 -14.03
N GLU A 138 20.28 3.19 -14.43
CA GLU A 138 21.68 2.69 -14.26
C GLU A 138 22.76 3.71 -14.68
N ARG A 139 22.39 4.69 -15.50
CA ARG A 139 23.26 5.78 -15.97
C ARG A 139 23.65 6.79 -14.87
N ALA A 140 22.84 6.98 -13.84
CA ALA A 140 23.18 7.90 -12.76
C ALA A 140 24.29 7.32 -11.89
N TYR A 141 24.21 6.01 -11.58
CA TYR A 141 25.25 5.31 -10.82
C TYR A 141 26.59 5.25 -11.57
N SER A 142 26.55 5.05 -12.89
CA SER A 142 27.73 5.04 -13.75
C SER A 142 28.45 6.40 -13.80
N ARG A 143 27.72 7.51 -13.80
CA ARG A 143 28.32 8.86 -13.75
C ARG A 143 29.01 9.13 -12.42
N TYR A 144 28.35 8.82 -11.28
CA TYR A 144 28.95 8.96 -9.96
C TYR A 144 30.21 8.09 -9.79
N ALA A 145 30.18 6.85 -10.26
CA ALA A 145 31.36 5.99 -10.21
C ALA A 145 32.52 6.52 -11.06
N THR A 146 32.23 7.18 -12.19
CA THR A 146 33.25 7.75 -13.08
C THR A 146 33.82 9.07 -12.51
N GLU A 147 33.05 9.84 -11.80
CA GLU A 147 33.51 11.09 -11.17
C GLU A 147 34.37 10.82 -9.92
N ILE A 148 33.99 9.84 -9.09
CA ILE A 148 34.77 9.45 -7.90
C ILE A 148 36.09 8.74 -8.29
N GLY A 149 36.12 8.02 -9.41
CA GLY A 149 37.32 7.36 -9.89
C GLY A 149 38.35 8.29 -10.56
N LYS A 150 38.02 9.59 -10.71
CA LYS A 150 38.90 10.63 -11.28
C LYS A 150 39.47 11.61 -10.25
N ALA A 151 39.08 11.46 -8.99
CA ALA A 151 39.56 12.25 -7.83
C ALA A 151 40.63 11.46 -7.07
#